data_4227d62b67fda426c99bea30d3e9993d
#
_entry.id   4227d62b67fda426c99bea30d3e9993d
#
_cell.length_a   1.000
_cell.length_b   1.000
_cell.length_c   1.000
_cell.angle_alpha   90.00
_cell.angle_beta   90.00
_cell.angle_gamma   90.00
#
_symmetry.space_group_name_H-M   'P 1'
#
loop_
_entity.id
_entity.type
_entity.pdbx_description
1 polymer ?
#
loop_
_entity_poly.entity_id
_entity_poly.type
_entity_poly.pdbx_seq_one_letter_code
_entity_poly.pdbx_strand_id
1 'polypeptide(L)'
;MEIGEIKMKNILIILFCLLFSYPVVAKDRLEIYEDYDLGTEITTMTTVKVDPNMEDIYLAGLRESWVKAVEIQKKLGFIKDWKIYASDLPVSGDFNLVLIVTFDSAADLEPNKKKYDAFMKKWSENDQEQSEKISAEYPEVRTLTGEYQLREIMMK
;
A
#
# COMPACT_ATOMS: atom_id res chain seq x y z
N MET A 1 15.93 63.93 37.00
CA MET A 1 14.62 63.23 37.04
C MET A 1 14.47 62.24 35.87
N GLU A 2 15.52 61.48 35.52
CA GLU A 2 15.51 60.59 34.33
C GLU A 2 15.81 59.11 34.63
N ILE A 3 16.25 58.73 35.84
CA ILE A 3 16.65 57.36 36.16
C ILE A 3 15.42 56.43 36.43
N GLY A 4 14.28 57.06 36.83
CA GLY A 4 13.06 56.25 37.16
C GLY A 4 12.30 55.74 35.94
N GLU A 5 12.26 56.50 34.84
CA GLU A 5 11.49 56.12 33.64
C GLU A 5 12.13 54.97 32.84
N ILE A 6 13.46 54.92 32.79
CA ILE A 6 14.18 53.85 32.07
C ILE A 6 14.02 52.51 32.76
N LYS A 7 14.00 52.45 34.09
CA LYS A 7 13.77 51.20 34.85
C LYS A 7 12.35 50.68 34.68
N MET A 8 11.36 51.57 34.68
CA MET A 8 9.95 51.17 34.50
C MET A 8 9.65 50.61 33.09
N LYS A 9 10.21 51.24 32.04
CA LYS A 9 10.08 50.75 30.65
C LYS A 9 10.69 49.35 30.47
N ASN A 10 11.89 49.12 31.05
CA ASN A 10 12.55 47.82 30.93
C ASN A 10 11.82 46.72 31.73
N ILE A 11 11.22 47.03 32.87
CA ILE A 11 10.40 46.10 33.64
C ILE A 11 9.12 45.77 32.91
N LEU A 12 8.49 46.72 32.22
CA LEU A 12 7.28 46.47 31.43
C LEU A 12 7.54 45.60 30.21
N ILE A 13 8.69 45.74 29.53
CA ILE A 13 9.09 44.89 28.40
C ILE A 13 9.37 43.48 28.87
N ILE A 14 10.04 43.27 30.01
CA ILE A 14 10.31 41.95 30.56
C ILE A 14 9.01 41.25 31.00
N LEU A 15 8.08 41.98 31.59
CA LEU A 15 6.78 41.43 31.97
C LEU A 15 5.91 41.05 30.76
N PHE A 16 5.99 41.84 29.67
CA PHE A 16 5.29 41.56 28.42
C PHE A 16 5.83 40.30 27.71
N CYS A 17 7.15 40.06 27.74
CA CYS A 17 7.76 38.84 27.18
C CYS A 17 7.39 37.57 27.95
N LEU A 18 7.12 37.67 29.26
CA LEU A 18 6.72 36.49 30.07
C LEU A 18 5.25 36.09 29.85
N LEU A 19 4.41 36.97 29.33
CA LEU A 19 2.99 36.66 29.08
C LEU A 19 2.74 35.89 27.79
N PHE A 20 3.75 35.79 26.89
CA PHE A 20 3.64 35.07 25.62
C PHE A 20 4.33 33.68 25.61
N SER A 21 4.82 33.22 26.76
CA SER A 21 5.27 31.83 26.91
C SER A 21 4.07 30.90 26.99
N TYR A 22 3.35 30.75 25.87
CA TYR A 22 2.40 29.63 25.75
C TYR A 22 3.21 28.35 25.80
N PRO A 23 2.89 27.41 26.70
CA PRO A 23 3.45 26.07 26.59
C PRO A 23 3.02 25.54 25.24
N VAL A 24 3.98 25.31 24.36
CA VAL A 24 3.75 24.46 23.19
C VAL A 24 3.43 23.08 23.76
N VAL A 25 2.14 22.76 23.84
CA VAL A 25 1.71 21.40 24.16
C VAL A 25 2.24 20.57 23.01
N ALA A 26 3.33 19.88 23.24
CA ALA A 26 3.82 18.86 22.32
C ALA A 26 2.65 17.86 22.20
N LYS A 27 2.05 17.80 21.00
CA LYS A 27 1.03 16.80 20.72
C LYS A 27 1.70 15.45 20.96
N ASP A 28 1.17 14.65 21.90
CA ASP A 28 1.70 13.32 22.17
C ASP A 28 1.77 12.54 20.87
N ARG A 29 2.97 12.14 20.49
CA ARG A 29 3.20 11.31 19.32
C ARG A 29 3.06 9.86 19.74
N LEU A 30 2.33 9.11 18.93
CA LEU A 30 2.20 7.68 19.17
C LEU A 30 3.55 6.98 18.94
N GLU A 31 3.86 6.03 19.81
CA GLU A 31 5.10 5.25 19.76
C GLU A 31 4.80 3.81 19.34
N ILE A 32 5.67 3.29 18.44
CA ILE A 32 5.59 1.90 17.97
C ILE A 32 5.84 0.97 19.14
N TYR A 33 5.04 -0.08 19.26
CA TYR A 33 5.03 -1.11 20.30
C TYR A 33 4.50 -0.63 21.67
N GLU A 34 4.30 0.67 21.88
CA GLU A 34 3.64 1.21 23.06
C GLU A 34 2.17 1.51 22.79
N ASP A 35 1.88 2.35 21.80
CA ASP A 35 0.53 2.79 21.44
C ASP A 35 -0.09 1.93 20.33
N TYR A 36 0.75 1.29 19.52
CA TYR A 36 0.30 0.40 18.45
C TYR A 36 1.36 -0.65 18.09
N ASP A 37 0.90 -1.76 17.55
CA ASP A 37 1.73 -2.82 17.02
C ASP A 37 1.68 -2.85 15.48
N LEU A 38 2.76 -3.33 14.85
CA LEU A 38 2.80 -3.60 13.43
C LEU A 38 2.48 -5.07 13.18
N GLY A 39 1.51 -5.34 12.33
CA GLY A 39 1.20 -6.69 11.87
C GLY A 39 2.41 -7.35 11.19
N THR A 40 2.49 -8.66 11.23
CA THR A 40 3.54 -9.43 10.54
C THR A 40 3.25 -9.61 9.08
N GLU A 41 1.97 -9.69 8.71
CA GLU A 41 1.51 -9.87 7.34
C GLU A 41 1.85 -8.67 6.46
N ILE A 42 2.18 -8.97 5.22
CA ILE A 42 2.37 -7.95 4.17
C ILE A 42 1.30 -8.16 3.11
N THR A 43 0.65 -7.08 2.74
CA THR A 43 -0.31 -7.06 1.63
C THR A 43 0.24 -6.20 0.51
N THR A 44 0.44 -6.77 -0.67
CA THR A 44 0.69 -6.00 -1.88
C THR A 44 -0.64 -5.65 -2.54
N MET A 45 -0.77 -4.42 -3.00
CA MET A 45 -1.97 -3.90 -3.64
C MET A 45 -1.59 -3.21 -4.95
N THR A 46 -2.13 -3.68 -6.06
CA THR A 46 -1.98 -3.04 -7.37
C THR A 46 -3.31 -2.41 -7.75
N THR A 47 -3.33 -1.12 -7.99
CA THR A 47 -4.50 -0.38 -8.46
C THR A 47 -4.48 -0.27 -9.98
N VAL A 48 -5.65 -0.52 -10.58
CA VAL A 48 -5.82 -0.61 -12.03
C VAL A 48 -6.98 0.26 -12.47
N LYS A 49 -6.77 1.04 -13.50
CA LYS A 49 -7.84 1.72 -14.23
C LYS A 49 -8.13 0.93 -15.49
N VAL A 50 -9.22 0.18 -15.48
CA VAL A 50 -9.74 -0.53 -16.65
C VAL A 50 -10.56 0.46 -17.48
N ASP A 51 -10.37 0.44 -18.79
CA ASP A 51 -11.05 1.33 -19.71
C ASP A 51 -12.55 1.01 -19.80
N PRO A 52 -13.39 1.98 -20.16
CA PRO A 52 -14.84 1.77 -20.27
C PRO A 52 -15.18 0.60 -21.19
N ASN A 53 -16.05 -0.30 -20.72
CA ASN A 53 -16.50 -1.53 -21.40
C ASN A 53 -15.42 -2.59 -21.65
N MET A 54 -14.25 -2.47 -20.99
CA MET A 54 -13.15 -3.45 -21.11
C MET A 54 -13.02 -4.36 -19.87
N GLU A 55 -13.89 -4.19 -18.87
CA GLU A 55 -13.75 -4.92 -17.59
C GLU A 55 -13.88 -6.44 -17.79
N ASP A 56 -14.88 -6.91 -18.52
CA ASP A 56 -15.06 -8.33 -18.78
C ASP A 56 -13.90 -8.95 -19.56
N ILE A 57 -13.32 -8.20 -20.50
CA ILE A 57 -12.15 -8.62 -21.29
C ILE A 57 -10.94 -8.73 -20.38
N TYR A 58 -10.72 -7.70 -19.54
CA TYR A 58 -9.59 -7.69 -18.60
C TYR A 58 -9.72 -8.80 -17.55
N LEU A 59 -10.89 -9.02 -16.97
CA LEU A 59 -11.15 -10.09 -16.01
C LEU A 59 -10.98 -11.47 -16.63
N ALA A 60 -11.41 -11.67 -17.89
CA ALA A 60 -11.17 -12.91 -18.61
C ALA A 60 -9.67 -13.17 -18.80
N GLY A 61 -8.91 -12.13 -19.16
CA GLY A 61 -7.44 -12.21 -19.26
C GLY A 61 -6.78 -12.52 -17.92
N LEU A 62 -7.19 -11.84 -16.84
CA LEU A 62 -6.67 -12.10 -15.49
C LEU A 62 -6.89 -13.55 -15.06
N ARG A 63 -8.06 -14.13 -15.37
CA ARG A 63 -8.37 -15.52 -15.04
C ARG A 63 -7.37 -16.49 -15.66
N GLU A 64 -6.99 -16.27 -16.89
CA GLU A 64 -6.09 -17.16 -17.64
C GLU A 64 -4.59 -16.87 -17.41
N SER A 65 -4.25 -15.77 -16.76
CA SER A 65 -2.87 -15.37 -16.47
C SER A 65 -2.61 -15.24 -14.96
N TRP A 66 -2.86 -14.07 -14.39
CA TRP A 66 -2.55 -13.73 -13.00
C TRP A 66 -3.21 -14.67 -11.97
N VAL A 67 -4.50 -15.00 -12.16
CA VAL A 67 -5.25 -15.88 -11.23
C VAL A 67 -4.63 -17.27 -11.20
N LYS A 68 -4.29 -17.84 -12.36
CA LYS A 68 -3.59 -19.13 -12.40
C LYS A 68 -2.26 -19.08 -11.64
N ALA A 69 -1.48 -18.01 -11.81
CA ALA A 69 -0.20 -17.84 -11.15
C ALA A 69 -0.34 -17.74 -9.63
N VAL A 70 -1.25 -16.90 -9.11
CA VAL A 70 -1.45 -16.75 -7.66
C VAL A 70 -2.07 -17.98 -7.02
N GLU A 71 -2.93 -18.72 -7.74
CA GLU A 71 -3.45 -20.02 -7.28
C GLU A 71 -2.35 -21.06 -7.09
N ILE A 72 -1.39 -21.12 -8.02
CA ILE A 72 -0.22 -22.01 -7.87
C ILE A 72 0.61 -21.59 -6.66
N GLN A 73 0.89 -20.29 -6.49
CA GLN A 73 1.65 -19.77 -5.37
C GLN A 73 0.95 -20.06 -4.02
N LYS A 74 -0.37 -19.90 -3.95
CA LYS A 74 -1.16 -20.23 -2.76
C LYS A 74 -1.10 -21.72 -2.43
N LYS A 75 -1.25 -22.59 -3.43
CA LYS A 75 -1.12 -24.05 -3.24
C LYS A 75 0.28 -24.50 -2.80
N LEU A 76 1.31 -23.75 -3.18
CA LEU A 76 2.69 -23.97 -2.76
C LEU A 76 3.01 -23.33 -1.39
N GLY A 77 2.08 -22.59 -0.79
CA GLY A 77 2.28 -21.88 0.48
C GLY A 77 3.24 -20.68 0.36
N PHE A 78 3.35 -20.08 -0.81
CA PHE A 78 4.21 -18.91 -1.05
C PHE A 78 3.49 -17.59 -0.78
N ILE A 79 2.17 -17.61 -0.86
CA ILE A 79 1.28 -16.52 -0.47
C ILE A 79 0.18 -17.08 0.42
N LYS A 80 -0.36 -16.23 1.29
CA LYS A 80 -1.45 -16.56 2.19
C LYS A 80 -2.80 -16.54 1.47
N ASP A 81 -3.07 -15.44 0.76
CA ASP A 81 -4.33 -15.21 0.06
C ASP A 81 -4.18 -14.21 -1.08
N TRP A 82 -5.17 -14.17 -1.97
CA TRP A 82 -5.29 -13.16 -3.01
C TRP A 82 -6.76 -12.77 -3.21
N LYS A 83 -6.99 -11.54 -3.70
CA LYS A 83 -8.33 -11.01 -3.97
C LYS A 83 -8.31 -10.06 -5.15
N ILE A 84 -9.44 -9.96 -5.84
CA ILE A 84 -9.73 -8.93 -6.82
C ILE A 84 -10.94 -8.15 -6.30
N TYR A 85 -10.85 -6.82 -6.31
CA TYR A 85 -11.98 -5.94 -6.03
C TYR A 85 -12.23 -5.04 -7.22
N ALA A 86 -13.50 -4.85 -7.59
CA ALA A 86 -13.96 -3.88 -8.56
C ALA A 86 -14.78 -2.80 -7.86
N SER A 87 -14.79 -1.60 -8.38
CA SER A 87 -15.64 -0.51 -7.89
C SER A 87 -17.07 -0.68 -8.41
N ASP A 88 -18.04 -0.67 -7.52
CA ASP A 88 -19.46 -0.68 -7.88
C ASP A 88 -19.97 0.70 -8.34
N LEU A 89 -19.12 1.74 -8.26
CA LEU A 89 -19.51 3.09 -8.64
C LEU A 89 -19.30 3.32 -10.15
N PRO A 90 -20.28 3.90 -10.86
CA PRO A 90 -20.16 4.15 -12.30
C PRO A 90 -19.06 5.15 -12.66
N VAL A 91 -18.70 6.02 -11.73
CA VAL A 91 -17.55 6.95 -11.84
C VAL A 91 -16.62 6.69 -10.66
N SER A 92 -15.52 6.03 -10.93
CA SER A 92 -14.43 5.83 -9.97
C SER A 92 -13.31 6.85 -10.23
N GLY A 93 -12.54 7.20 -9.18
CA GLY A 93 -11.37 8.08 -9.28
C GLY A 93 -10.24 7.49 -10.13
N ASP A 94 -9.03 7.44 -9.57
CA ASP A 94 -7.82 7.02 -10.28
C ASP A 94 -7.79 5.53 -10.64
N PHE A 95 -8.60 4.70 -10.01
CA PHE A 95 -8.70 3.26 -10.32
C PHE A 95 -10.15 2.77 -10.17
N ASN A 96 -10.46 1.64 -10.80
CA ASN A 96 -11.75 0.96 -10.70
C ASN A 96 -11.60 -0.54 -10.38
N LEU A 97 -10.37 -1.06 -10.35
CA LEU A 97 -10.07 -2.43 -9.98
C LEU A 97 -8.81 -2.49 -9.13
N VAL A 98 -8.76 -3.45 -8.19
CA VAL A 98 -7.63 -3.66 -7.29
C VAL A 98 -7.28 -5.14 -7.23
N LEU A 99 -6.00 -5.46 -7.42
CA LEU A 99 -5.43 -6.79 -7.21
C LEU A 99 -4.69 -6.80 -5.87
N ILE A 100 -4.98 -7.79 -5.04
CA ILE A 100 -4.38 -7.93 -3.70
C ILE A 100 -3.74 -9.30 -3.58
N VAL A 101 -2.51 -9.33 -3.03
CA VAL A 101 -1.85 -10.56 -2.58
C VAL A 101 -1.37 -10.35 -1.15
N THR A 102 -1.67 -11.29 -0.26
CA THR A 102 -1.26 -11.28 1.14
C THR A 102 -0.21 -12.35 1.39
N PHE A 103 0.85 -11.98 2.08
CA PHE A 103 1.96 -12.82 2.52
C PHE A 103 1.98 -12.92 4.05
N ASP A 104 2.44 -14.03 4.60
CA ASP A 104 2.53 -14.21 6.05
C ASP A 104 3.58 -13.27 6.68
N SER A 105 4.59 -12.89 5.91
CA SER A 105 5.66 -11.99 6.37
C SER A 105 6.40 -11.29 5.23
N ALA A 106 7.18 -10.27 5.55
CA ALA A 106 8.09 -9.60 4.61
C ALA A 106 9.17 -10.55 4.05
N ALA A 107 9.56 -11.58 4.79
CA ALA A 107 10.53 -12.58 4.33
C ALA A 107 10.04 -13.38 3.12
N ASP A 108 8.72 -13.45 2.91
CA ASP A 108 8.14 -14.16 1.76
C ASP A 108 8.32 -13.40 0.44
N LEU A 109 8.62 -12.11 0.50
CA LEU A 109 8.94 -11.27 -0.65
C LEU A 109 10.42 -11.37 -1.08
N GLU A 110 11.28 -11.95 -0.25
CA GLU A 110 12.68 -12.08 -0.58
C GLU A 110 12.92 -13.06 -1.74
N PRO A 111 13.87 -12.74 -2.66
CA PRO A 111 14.22 -13.63 -3.77
C PRO A 111 14.60 -15.03 -3.29
N ASN A 112 13.94 -16.05 -3.81
CA ASN A 112 14.16 -17.43 -3.41
C ASN A 112 14.14 -18.38 -4.60
N LYS A 113 15.34 -18.86 -5.00
CA LYS A 113 15.49 -19.76 -6.15
C LYS A 113 14.68 -21.06 -5.99
N LYS A 114 14.57 -21.61 -4.78
CA LYS A 114 13.80 -22.86 -4.56
C LYS A 114 12.31 -22.64 -4.77
N LYS A 115 11.76 -21.50 -4.28
CA LYS A 115 10.37 -21.11 -4.54
C LYS A 115 10.13 -20.93 -6.04
N TYR A 116 11.04 -20.23 -6.73
CA TYR A 116 10.97 -20.04 -8.19
C TYR A 116 10.95 -21.38 -8.93
N ASP A 117 11.92 -22.26 -8.68
CA ASP A 117 12.00 -23.58 -9.34
C ASP A 117 10.74 -24.44 -9.07
N ALA A 118 10.20 -24.38 -7.86
CA ALA A 118 8.97 -25.08 -7.50
C ALA A 118 7.73 -24.52 -8.22
N PHE A 119 7.66 -23.20 -8.37
CA PHE A 119 6.62 -22.53 -9.15
C PHE A 119 6.71 -22.95 -10.64
N MET A 120 7.88 -22.82 -11.26
CA MET A 120 8.08 -23.15 -12.67
C MET A 120 7.79 -24.61 -13.01
N LYS A 121 7.93 -25.55 -12.07
CA LYS A 121 7.49 -26.94 -12.26
C LYS A 121 5.97 -27.11 -12.34
N LYS A 122 5.20 -26.14 -11.83
CA LYS A 122 3.72 -26.15 -11.85
C LYS A 122 3.15 -25.25 -12.93
N TRP A 123 3.91 -24.23 -13.32
CA TRP A 123 3.60 -23.30 -14.38
C TRP A 123 4.08 -23.90 -15.70
N SER A 124 3.17 -24.46 -16.51
CA SER A 124 3.55 -25.13 -17.77
C SER A 124 4.05 -24.11 -18.81
N GLU A 125 4.83 -24.59 -19.78
CA GLU A 125 5.26 -23.73 -20.91
C GLU A 125 4.06 -23.12 -21.66
N ASN A 126 2.98 -23.90 -21.84
CA ASN A 126 1.75 -23.41 -22.46
C ASN A 126 1.08 -22.31 -21.63
N ASP A 127 1.04 -22.43 -20.28
CA ASP A 127 0.49 -21.37 -19.42
C ASP A 127 1.34 -20.12 -19.49
N GLN A 128 2.68 -20.26 -19.57
CA GLN A 128 3.60 -19.14 -19.73
C GLN A 128 3.35 -18.41 -21.05
N GLU A 129 3.35 -19.11 -22.18
CA GLU A 129 3.10 -18.54 -23.51
C GLU A 129 1.73 -17.84 -23.59
N GLN A 130 0.69 -18.46 -23.03
CA GLN A 130 -0.64 -17.89 -22.98
C GLN A 130 -0.67 -16.61 -22.14
N SER A 131 -0.06 -16.64 -20.95
CA SER A 131 0.02 -15.49 -20.05
C SER A 131 0.78 -14.32 -20.67
N GLU A 132 1.89 -14.58 -21.38
CA GLU A 132 2.68 -13.57 -22.10
C GLU A 132 1.86 -12.90 -23.20
N LYS A 133 1.14 -13.69 -24.01
CA LYS A 133 0.26 -13.15 -25.08
C LYS A 133 -0.84 -12.24 -24.50
N ILE A 134 -1.55 -12.71 -23.48
CA ILE A 134 -2.62 -11.96 -22.83
C ILE A 134 -2.07 -10.66 -22.21
N SER A 135 -0.95 -10.77 -21.50
CA SER A 135 -0.34 -9.61 -20.83
C SER A 135 0.15 -8.54 -21.80
N ALA A 136 0.56 -8.93 -23.00
CA ALA A 136 0.96 -8.00 -24.06
C ALA A 136 -0.19 -7.10 -24.55
N GLU A 137 -1.45 -7.59 -24.44
CA GLU A 137 -2.66 -6.86 -24.84
C GLU A 137 -3.20 -5.93 -23.72
N TYR A 138 -2.75 -6.11 -22.47
CA TYR A 138 -3.26 -5.34 -21.32
C TYR A 138 -3.15 -3.82 -21.46
N PRO A 139 -2.08 -3.24 -22.05
CA PRO A 139 -1.99 -1.79 -22.23
C PRO A 139 -3.12 -1.18 -23.08
N GLU A 140 -3.79 -1.99 -23.92
CA GLU A 140 -4.91 -1.56 -24.75
C GLU A 140 -6.25 -1.54 -24.01
N VAL A 141 -6.33 -2.14 -22.81
CA VAL A 141 -7.57 -2.29 -22.05
C VAL A 141 -7.51 -1.70 -20.64
N ARG A 142 -6.31 -1.35 -20.17
CA ARG A 142 -6.13 -0.82 -18.79
C ARG A 142 -4.83 -0.06 -18.61
N THR A 143 -4.77 0.76 -17.54
CA THR A 143 -3.56 1.40 -17.01
C THR A 143 -3.33 0.97 -15.56
N LEU A 144 -2.08 0.64 -15.19
CA LEU A 144 -1.69 0.48 -13.80
C LEU A 144 -1.53 1.88 -13.18
N THR A 145 -2.22 2.15 -12.09
CA THR A 145 -2.24 3.48 -11.47
C THR A 145 -1.45 3.56 -10.17
N GLY A 146 -1.10 2.42 -9.58
CA GLY A 146 -0.24 2.38 -8.40
C GLY A 146 0.05 0.97 -7.90
N GLU A 147 1.19 0.84 -7.21
CA GLU A 147 1.60 -0.37 -6.50
C GLU A 147 1.96 0.00 -5.07
N TYR A 148 1.46 -0.77 -4.11
CA TYR A 148 1.60 -0.49 -2.68
C TYR A 148 1.98 -1.77 -1.94
N GLN A 149 2.83 -1.60 -0.93
CA GLN A 149 3.11 -2.64 0.05
C GLN A 149 2.59 -2.14 1.39
N LEU A 150 1.60 -2.81 1.92
CA LEU A 150 0.85 -2.40 3.09
C LEU A 150 1.15 -3.34 4.27
N ARG A 151 1.10 -2.78 5.47
CA ARG A 151 1.18 -3.50 6.73
C ARG A 151 0.07 -2.99 7.65
N GLU A 152 -0.58 -3.90 8.35
CA GLU A 152 -1.58 -3.54 9.34
C GLU A 152 -0.95 -2.79 10.52
N ILE A 153 -1.62 -1.74 10.97
CA ILE A 153 -1.34 -1.02 12.21
C ILE A 153 -2.45 -1.37 13.20
N MET A 154 -2.09 -2.06 14.28
CA MET A 154 -3.01 -2.50 15.33
C MET A 154 -2.94 -1.52 16.49
N MET A 155 -3.93 -0.62 16.64
CA MET A 155 -4.01 0.33 17.74
C MET A 155 -4.30 -0.41 19.05
N LYS A 156 -3.67 0.03 20.17
CA LYS A 156 -3.90 -0.49 21.52
C LYS A 156 -4.92 0.35 22.28
#